data_3de356d87a500b2c154bfb4c96afb714
#
_entry.id   3de356d87a500b2c154bfb4c96afb714
#
_cell.length_a   1.000
_cell.length_b   1.000
_cell.length_c   1.000
_cell.angle_alpha   90.00
_cell.angle_beta   90.00
_cell.angle_gamma   90.00
#
_symmetry.space_group_name_H-M   'P 1'
#
loop_
_entity.id
_entity.type
_entity.pdbx_description
1 polymer ?
#
loop_
_entity_poly.entity_id
_entity_poly.type
_entity_poly.pdbx_seq_one_letter_code
_entity_poly.pdbx_strand_id
1 'polypeptide(L)'
;MTDLNEKGRTPPYKDIVEYNPDGSIRGTYYMADWIKDTNTRVLNLTHNDLDGAVAGIVIKNVYPNSVQVPVNYKGGPDYANAIQCIAAKRQYQAIIFSDFCPDDEMLDAVHAAGKCYLVIDHHQTAKVCDDDPYGTYYVREGKCGALLCYEYFTKEIGLVSGLENLEWLCEVANDHDLWLRKILPLSDDLNTIFYEYGFDTFMEKFMNGLPREGLSEEAKELLANHEYEVDQYIAGCVQKDLPHNGHYIECDKFNSDINKRMTPMYDWLVMAGTEGVDPGMTKLSFRTRRNDINIGATLKELGRGGGGHPAAAGQLIPTEERDEFIQTVGDLLFEK
;
A
#
# COMPACT_ATOMS: atom_id res chain seq x y z
N MET A 1 23.64 -21.62 -9.12
CA MET A 1 22.89 -21.75 -7.84
C MET A 1 23.70 -21.00 -6.80
N THR A 2 23.48 -19.71 -6.70
CA THR A 2 23.95 -18.94 -5.55
C THR A 2 22.98 -19.24 -4.43
N ASP A 3 23.47 -19.93 -3.44
CA ASP A 3 22.77 -20.34 -2.26
C ASP A 3 22.25 -19.06 -1.55
N LEU A 4 20.92 -18.90 -1.41
CA LEU A 4 20.32 -17.80 -0.65
C LEU A 4 20.87 -17.75 0.81
N ASN A 5 21.65 -18.73 1.20
CA ASN A 5 22.31 -18.90 2.47
C ASN A 5 23.74 -18.32 2.56
N GLU A 6 24.31 -17.76 1.46
CA GLU A 6 25.69 -17.21 1.53
C GLU A 6 25.86 -16.01 2.47
N LYS A 7 24.78 -15.53 3.10
CA LYS A 7 24.86 -14.53 4.18
C LYS A 7 24.87 -15.12 5.60
N GLY A 8 25.26 -16.36 5.76
CA GLY A 8 25.52 -16.97 7.07
C GLY A 8 24.26 -17.44 7.82
N ARG A 9 23.12 -17.53 7.18
CA ARG A 9 21.90 -18.10 7.74
C ARG A 9 21.74 -19.53 7.25
N THR A 10 21.90 -20.50 8.14
CA THR A 10 21.39 -21.84 7.90
C THR A 10 19.91 -21.79 8.25
N PRO A 11 18.99 -21.84 7.27
CA PRO A 11 17.58 -21.91 7.61
C PRO A 11 17.35 -23.22 8.35
N PRO A 12 16.58 -23.22 9.42
CA PRO A 12 16.03 -24.45 9.96
C PRO A 12 14.89 -24.92 9.03
N TYR A 13 15.24 -25.41 7.83
CA TYR A 13 14.27 -26.10 7.00
C TYR A 13 13.90 -27.39 7.71
N LYS A 14 12.84 -27.35 8.48
CA LYS A 14 12.19 -28.56 8.95
C LYS A 14 11.40 -29.12 7.79
N ASP A 15 11.70 -30.37 7.44
CA ASP A 15 10.85 -31.16 6.57
C ASP A 15 9.43 -31.15 7.13
N ILE A 16 8.46 -30.67 6.37
CA ILE A 16 7.05 -30.86 6.73
C ILE A 16 6.71 -32.30 6.40
N VAL A 17 6.54 -33.08 7.42
CA VAL A 17 6.09 -34.48 7.27
C VAL A 17 4.56 -34.51 7.32
N GLU A 18 3.91 -34.78 6.19
CA GLU A 18 2.48 -35.10 6.18
C GLU A 18 2.25 -36.56 6.54
N TYR A 19 1.33 -36.79 7.45
CA TYR A 19 0.92 -38.11 7.86
C TYR A 19 -0.44 -38.52 7.29
N ASN A 20 -0.57 -39.77 6.89
CA ASN A 20 -1.86 -40.36 6.62
C ASN A 20 -2.66 -40.54 7.92
N PRO A 21 -3.99 -40.76 7.86
CA PRO A 21 -4.81 -41.05 9.05
C PRO A 21 -4.35 -42.26 9.89
N ASP A 22 -3.60 -43.18 9.30
CA ASP A 22 -3.02 -44.36 9.95
C ASP A 22 -1.65 -44.09 10.60
N GLY A 23 -1.15 -42.82 10.55
CA GLY A 23 0.13 -42.44 11.11
C GLY A 23 1.34 -42.72 10.22
N SER A 24 1.16 -43.28 9.02
CA SER A 24 2.24 -43.42 8.05
C SER A 24 2.58 -42.08 7.38
N ILE A 25 3.86 -41.90 6.98
CA ILE A 25 4.30 -40.68 6.29
C ILE A 25 3.69 -40.64 4.89
N ARG A 26 2.91 -39.65 4.60
CA ARG A 26 2.32 -39.38 3.29
C ARG A 26 3.31 -38.70 2.33
N GLY A 27 4.15 -37.86 2.87
CA GLY A 27 5.18 -37.14 2.11
C GLY A 27 6.05 -36.31 3.04
N THR A 28 7.26 -36.00 2.56
CA THR A 28 8.16 -35.02 3.18
C THR A 28 8.38 -33.93 2.18
N TYR A 29 8.04 -32.70 2.55
CA TYR A 29 8.19 -31.52 1.68
C TYR A 29 9.26 -30.61 2.26
N TYR A 30 10.20 -30.16 1.43
CA TYR A 30 11.09 -29.08 1.79
C TYR A 30 10.33 -27.76 1.75
N MET A 31 10.42 -26.97 2.81
CA MET A 31 9.69 -25.71 2.92
C MET A 31 9.92 -24.74 1.73
N ALA A 32 11.10 -24.76 1.12
CA ALA A 32 11.43 -23.87 0.01
C ALA A 32 10.94 -24.37 -1.36
N ASP A 33 10.57 -25.65 -1.50
CA ASP A 33 10.23 -26.21 -2.81
C ASP A 33 8.89 -25.70 -3.34
N TRP A 34 7.96 -25.31 -2.45
CA TRP A 34 6.67 -24.76 -2.86
C TRP A 34 6.81 -23.44 -3.63
N ILE A 35 7.84 -22.64 -3.34
CA ILE A 35 8.05 -21.34 -4.00
C ILE A 35 8.30 -21.50 -5.51
N LYS A 36 8.90 -22.62 -5.91
CA LYS A 36 9.20 -22.93 -7.33
C LYS A 36 8.08 -23.69 -8.03
N ASP A 37 7.15 -24.26 -7.28
CA ASP A 37 6.01 -24.96 -7.86
C ASP A 37 4.86 -24.00 -8.14
N THR A 38 4.75 -23.57 -9.40
CA THR A 38 3.71 -22.64 -9.87
C THR A 38 2.28 -23.19 -9.77
N ASN A 39 2.10 -24.49 -9.49
CA ASN A 39 0.80 -25.10 -9.22
C ASN A 39 0.37 -24.97 -7.75
N THR A 40 1.26 -24.50 -6.88
CA THR A 40 0.94 -24.26 -5.47
C THR A 40 -0.26 -23.31 -5.35
N ARG A 41 -1.26 -23.74 -4.57
CA ARG A 41 -2.38 -22.87 -4.23
C ARG A 41 -1.94 -21.92 -3.12
N VAL A 42 -1.76 -20.69 -3.47
CA VAL A 42 -1.27 -19.62 -2.58
C VAL A 42 -2.45 -18.73 -2.14
N LEU A 43 -2.49 -18.44 -0.85
CA LEU A 43 -3.22 -17.29 -0.32
C LEU A 43 -2.27 -16.11 -0.30
N ASN A 44 -2.51 -15.10 -1.14
CA ASN A 44 -1.76 -13.84 -1.09
C ASN A 44 -2.56 -12.79 -0.33
N LEU A 45 -1.98 -12.29 0.73
CA LEU A 45 -2.46 -11.14 1.48
C LEU A 45 -1.59 -9.95 1.08
N THR A 46 -2.21 -8.89 0.58
CA THR A 46 -1.49 -7.75 0.00
C THR A 46 -2.09 -6.42 0.47
N HIS A 47 -1.31 -5.35 0.50
CA HIS A 47 -1.85 -4.04 0.86
C HIS A 47 -2.93 -3.58 -0.15
N ASN A 48 -3.93 -2.82 0.32
CA ASN A 48 -5.04 -2.38 -0.52
C ASN A 48 -4.78 -1.01 -1.13
N ASP A 49 -3.73 -0.94 -1.95
CA ASP A 49 -3.38 0.24 -2.74
C ASP A 49 -2.81 -0.18 -4.11
N LEU A 50 -2.29 0.78 -4.88
CA LEU A 50 -1.73 0.50 -6.20
C LEU A 50 -0.57 -0.50 -6.14
N ASP A 51 0.36 -0.32 -5.19
CA ASP A 51 1.53 -1.18 -5.05
C ASP A 51 1.13 -2.61 -4.71
N GLY A 52 0.29 -2.80 -3.69
CA GLY A 52 -0.22 -4.11 -3.31
C GLY A 52 -1.04 -4.79 -4.42
N ALA A 53 -1.83 -4.04 -5.20
CA ALA A 53 -2.57 -4.59 -6.33
C ALA A 53 -1.64 -5.08 -7.44
N VAL A 54 -0.59 -4.32 -7.77
CA VAL A 54 0.42 -4.73 -8.76
C VAL A 54 1.26 -5.91 -8.25
N ALA A 55 1.62 -5.94 -6.97
CA ALA A 55 2.24 -7.11 -6.33
C ALA A 55 1.34 -8.35 -6.46
N GLY A 56 0.03 -8.19 -6.23
CA GLY A 56 -0.97 -9.23 -6.43
C GLY A 56 -1.01 -9.75 -7.88
N ILE A 57 -0.91 -8.86 -8.87
CA ILE A 57 -0.81 -9.24 -10.30
C ILE A 57 0.43 -10.10 -10.56
N VAL A 58 1.59 -9.71 -10.05
CA VAL A 58 2.81 -10.51 -10.18
C VAL A 58 2.60 -11.90 -9.59
N ILE A 59 2.11 -11.99 -8.36
CA ILE A 59 1.88 -13.27 -7.67
C ILE A 59 0.83 -14.12 -8.40
N LYS A 60 -0.22 -13.51 -8.94
CA LYS A 60 -1.25 -14.23 -9.72
C LYS A 60 -0.71 -14.81 -11.02
N ASN A 61 0.24 -14.14 -11.66
CA ASN A 61 0.92 -14.66 -12.84
C ASN A 61 1.89 -15.80 -12.50
N VAL A 62 2.57 -15.75 -11.35
CA VAL A 62 3.42 -16.86 -10.88
C VAL A 62 2.58 -18.05 -10.44
N TYR A 63 1.52 -17.79 -9.68
CA TYR A 63 0.63 -18.83 -9.12
C TYR A 63 -0.81 -18.61 -9.62
N PRO A 64 -1.17 -19.14 -10.78
CA PRO A 64 -2.52 -18.95 -11.36
C PRO A 64 -3.67 -19.38 -10.46
N ASN A 65 -3.40 -20.33 -9.55
CA ASN A 65 -4.37 -20.84 -8.57
C ASN A 65 -4.38 -20.04 -7.24
N SER A 66 -3.68 -18.90 -7.16
CA SER A 66 -3.68 -18.06 -5.96
C SER A 66 -5.00 -17.31 -5.78
N VAL A 67 -5.31 -17.05 -4.51
CA VAL A 67 -6.38 -16.16 -4.09
C VAL A 67 -5.73 -14.88 -3.58
N GLN A 68 -6.22 -13.73 -4.06
CA GLN A 68 -5.73 -12.42 -3.66
C GLN A 68 -6.70 -11.82 -2.63
N VAL A 69 -6.19 -11.34 -1.51
CA VAL A 69 -6.98 -10.73 -0.44
C VAL A 69 -6.35 -9.39 -0.08
N PRO A 70 -6.99 -8.27 -0.46
CA PRO A 70 -6.51 -6.95 -0.06
C PRO A 70 -6.70 -6.76 1.44
N VAL A 71 -5.71 -6.15 2.09
CA VAL A 71 -5.67 -5.91 3.53
C VAL A 71 -5.35 -4.45 3.79
N ASN A 72 -6.14 -3.82 4.63
CA ASN A 72 -5.84 -2.51 5.21
C ASN A 72 -5.26 -2.66 6.62
N TYR A 73 -5.06 -1.55 7.30
CA TYR A 73 -4.51 -1.53 8.65
C TYR A 73 -5.38 -2.28 9.66
N LYS A 74 -4.74 -2.73 10.74
CA LYS A 74 -5.36 -3.45 11.86
C LYS A 74 -6.62 -2.74 12.39
N GLY A 75 -7.65 -3.53 12.66
CA GLY A 75 -8.93 -3.07 13.20
C GLY A 75 -10.01 -2.80 12.15
N GLY A 76 -9.70 -2.87 10.86
CA GLY A 76 -10.69 -2.78 9.78
C GLY A 76 -11.35 -4.13 9.44
N PRO A 77 -12.47 -4.10 8.67
CA PRO A 77 -13.14 -5.32 8.23
C PRO A 77 -12.27 -6.21 7.34
N ASP A 78 -11.40 -5.62 6.54
CA ASP A 78 -10.49 -6.35 5.65
C ASP A 78 -9.45 -7.15 6.44
N TYR A 79 -8.96 -6.58 7.55
CA TYR A 79 -8.05 -7.27 8.45
C TYR A 79 -8.71 -8.53 9.07
N ALA A 80 -9.96 -8.39 9.56
CA ALA A 80 -10.71 -9.52 10.08
C ALA A 80 -10.97 -10.59 9.00
N ASN A 81 -11.25 -10.17 7.77
CA ASN A 81 -11.39 -11.08 6.63
C ASN A 81 -10.09 -11.82 6.33
N ALA A 82 -8.93 -11.13 6.37
CA ALA A 82 -7.62 -11.75 6.17
C ALA A 82 -7.37 -12.88 7.19
N ILE A 83 -7.63 -12.64 8.48
CA ILE A 83 -7.53 -13.66 9.54
C ILE A 83 -8.45 -14.86 9.26
N GLN A 84 -9.68 -14.62 8.81
CA GLN A 84 -10.61 -15.69 8.43
C GLN A 84 -10.10 -16.49 7.23
N CYS A 85 -9.53 -15.82 6.23
CA CYS A 85 -8.92 -16.48 5.07
C CYS A 85 -7.73 -17.34 5.47
N ILE A 86 -6.87 -16.87 6.39
CA ILE A 86 -5.76 -17.66 6.96
C ILE A 86 -6.32 -18.89 7.67
N ALA A 87 -7.38 -18.76 8.46
CA ALA A 87 -8.00 -19.87 9.16
C ALA A 87 -8.63 -20.94 8.23
N ALA A 88 -8.98 -20.56 6.99
CA ALA A 88 -9.54 -21.46 5.98
C ALA A 88 -8.49 -22.39 5.35
N LYS A 89 -7.60 -22.95 6.13
CA LYS A 89 -6.36 -23.68 5.81
C LYS A 89 -6.45 -24.81 4.78
N ARG A 90 -7.65 -25.29 4.43
CA ARG A 90 -7.86 -26.34 3.42
C ARG A 90 -7.90 -25.80 1.99
N GLN A 91 -8.05 -24.48 1.81
CA GLN A 91 -8.22 -23.86 0.51
C GLN A 91 -6.89 -23.51 -0.17
N TYR A 92 -5.79 -23.45 0.60
CA TYR A 92 -4.45 -23.09 0.11
C TYR A 92 -3.37 -23.98 0.76
N GLN A 93 -2.16 -23.95 0.19
CA GLN A 93 -1.00 -24.73 0.63
C GLN A 93 0.04 -23.84 1.31
N ALA A 94 0.20 -22.61 0.84
CA ALA A 94 1.16 -21.63 1.36
C ALA A 94 0.54 -20.23 1.38
N ILE A 95 1.17 -19.31 2.11
CA ILE A 95 0.75 -17.91 2.22
C ILE A 95 1.87 -17.01 1.70
N ILE A 96 1.49 -15.95 0.98
CA ILE A 96 2.40 -14.84 0.67
C ILE A 96 1.81 -13.58 1.31
N PHE A 97 2.66 -12.81 1.97
CA PHE A 97 2.39 -11.44 2.37
C PHE A 97 3.19 -10.53 1.43
N SER A 98 2.51 -9.74 0.63
CA SER A 98 3.15 -8.86 -0.33
C SER A 98 2.79 -7.41 -0.03
N ASP A 99 3.80 -6.54 -0.06
CA ASP A 99 3.67 -5.12 0.23
C ASP A 99 3.15 -4.80 1.65
N PHE A 100 3.30 -5.74 2.57
CA PHE A 100 3.20 -5.51 4.01
C PHE A 100 3.79 -6.69 4.79
N CYS A 101 4.17 -6.43 6.05
CA CYS A 101 4.63 -7.46 6.97
C CYS A 101 3.50 -7.83 7.94
N PRO A 102 3.22 -9.14 8.15
CA PRO A 102 2.20 -9.57 9.08
C PRO A 102 2.54 -9.16 10.52
N ASP A 103 1.53 -8.84 11.30
CA ASP A 103 1.67 -8.64 12.74
C ASP A 103 1.59 -9.97 13.51
N ASP A 104 1.81 -9.90 14.82
CA ASP A 104 1.83 -11.08 15.68
C ASP A 104 0.51 -11.88 15.64
N GLU A 105 -0.65 -11.21 15.49
CA GLU A 105 -1.95 -11.87 15.40
C GLU A 105 -2.12 -12.65 14.08
N MET A 106 -1.65 -12.10 12.96
CA MET A 106 -1.62 -12.81 11.68
C MET A 106 -0.65 -13.98 11.72
N LEU A 107 0.54 -13.80 12.31
CA LEU A 107 1.51 -14.88 12.46
C LEU A 107 0.98 -16.02 13.33
N ASP A 108 0.30 -15.73 14.44
CA ASP A 108 -0.36 -16.72 15.26
C ASP A 108 -1.41 -17.53 14.48
N ALA A 109 -2.20 -16.86 13.62
CA ALA A 109 -3.16 -17.54 12.75
C ALA A 109 -2.47 -18.43 11.71
N VAL A 110 -1.35 -17.98 11.12
CA VAL A 110 -0.54 -18.75 10.16
C VAL A 110 0.03 -20.02 10.83
N HIS A 111 0.60 -19.89 12.03
CA HIS A 111 1.13 -21.00 12.81
C HIS A 111 0.03 -22.00 13.19
N ALA A 112 -1.13 -21.50 13.63
CA ALA A 112 -2.30 -22.34 13.91
C ALA A 112 -2.82 -23.08 12.66
N ALA A 113 -2.67 -22.47 11.48
CA ALA A 113 -2.98 -23.11 10.21
C ALA A 113 -1.91 -24.15 9.78
N GLY A 114 -0.70 -24.10 10.36
CA GLY A 114 0.43 -24.97 10.04
C GLY A 114 0.93 -24.77 8.60
N LYS A 115 1.03 -23.51 8.15
CA LYS A 115 1.39 -23.15 6.79
C LYS A 115 2.74 -22.45 6.74
N CYS A 116 3.47 -22.69 5.65
CA CYS A 116 4.64 -21.92 5.31
C CYS A 116 4.22 -20.60 4.70
N TYR A 117 5.05 -19.59 4.87
CA TYR A 117 4.78 -18.27 4.32
C TYR A 117 6.03 -17.57 3.78
N LEU A 118 5.80 -16.64 2.87
CA LEU A 118 6.79 -15.74 2.30
C LEU A 118 6.33 -14.30 2.53
N VAL A 119 7.21 -13.45 3.04
CA VAL A 119 7.01 -12.00 3.15
C VAL A 119 7.87 -11.30 2.12
N ILE A 120 7.25 -10.48 1.27
CA ILE A 120 7.94 -9.57 0.36
C ILE A 120 7.47 -8.16 0.67
N ASP A 121 8.33 -7.34 1.28
CA ASP A 121 7.94 -6.04 1.80
C ASP A 121 9.10 -5.03 1.71
N HIS A 122 8.77 -3.74 1.74
CA HIS A 122 9.72 -2.64 1.65
C HIS A 122 9.63 -1.64 2.81
N HIS A 123 8.63 -1.78 3.67
CA HIS A 123 8.40 -0.85 4.75
C HIS A 123 9.48 -0.91 5.83
N GLN A 124 9.94 0.25 6.32
CA GLN A 124 10.95 0.34 7.39
C GLN A 124 10.46 -0.26 8.72
N THR A 125 9.14 -0.37 8.88
CA THR A 125 8.51 -0.95 10.07
C THR A 125 8.36 -2.46 9.99
N ALA A 126 8.75 -3.10 8.87
CA ALA A 126 8.65 -4.53 8.69
C ALA A 126 9.48 -5.29 9.74
N LYS A 127 8.82 -6.17 10.47
CA LYS A 127 9.47 -7.02 11.47
C LYS A 127 9.89 -8.34 10.83
N VAL A 128 11.17 -8.55 10.69
CA VAL A 128 11.72 -9.83 10.22
C VAL A 128 11.89 -10.77 11.39
N CYS A 129 11.22 -11.93 11.36
CA CYS A 129 11.35 -12.98 12.36
C CYS A 129 12.29 -14.08 11.83
N ASP A 130 13.59 -13.90 12.07
CA ASP A 130 14.63 -14.79 11.53
C ASP A 130 14.57 -16.21 12.09
N ASP A 131 13.99 -16.39 13.27
CA ASP A 131 13.90 -17.67 13.96
C ASP A 131 12.60 -18.44 13.67
N ASP A 132 11.68 -17.86 12.87
CA ASP A 132 10.44 -18.53 12.51
C ASP A 132 10.70 -19.64 11.48
N PRO A 133 10.50 -20.92 11.83
CA PRO A 133 10.77 -22.02 10.92
C PRO A 133 9.78 -22.13 9.76
N TYR A 134 8.68 -21.39 9.77
CA TYR A 134 7.66 -21.40 8.73
C TYR A 134 7.81 -20.22 7.75
N GLY A 135 8.58 -19.21 8.11
CA GLY A 135 8.71 -17.94 7.39
C GLY A 135 9.94 -17.84 6.49
N THR A 136 9.75 -17.22 5.34
CA THR A 136 10.83 -16.71 4.49
C THR A 136 10.58 -15.22 4.30
N TYR A 137 11.63 -14.39 4.41
CA TYR A 137 11.53 -12.95 4.33
C TYR A 137 12.41 -12.39 3.23
N TYR A 138 11.84 -11.59 2.35
CA TYR A 138 12.51 -10.80 1.34
C TYR A 138 12.11 -9.33 1.52
N VAL A 139 12.70 -8.69 2.53
CA VAL A 139 12.41 -7.31 2.91
C VAL A 139 13.57 -6.41 2.49
N ARG A 140 13.30 -5.38 1.68
CA ARG A 140 14.32 -4.46 1.16
C ARG A 140 13.74 -3.06 0.97
N GLU A 141 14.43 -2.05 1.46
CA GLU A 141 14.10 -0.64 1.21
C GLU A 141 14.53 -0.19 -0.20
N GLY A 142 13.97 0.93 -0.64
CA GLY A 142 14.35 1.62 -1.88
C GLY A 142 13.66 1.12 -3.14
N LYS A 143 12.73 0.18 -3.01
CA LYS A 143 11.82 -0.29 -4.05
C LYS A 143 10.48 -0.61 -3.43
N CYS A 144 9.40 -0.43 -4.17
CA CYS A 144 8.06 -0.79 -3.72
C CYS A 144 7.83 -2.31 -3.70
N GLY A 145 6.77 -2.77 -3.04
CA GLY A 145 6.42 -4.18 -2.89
C GLY A 145 6.23 -4.90 -4.21
N ALA A 146 5.57 -4.28 -5.20
CA ALA A 146 5.36 -4.85 -6.53
C ALA A 146 6.67 -5.12 -7.27
N LEU A 147 7.59 -4.14 -7.28
CA LEU A 147 8.88 -4.29 -7.94
C LEU A 147 9.75 -5.33 -7.22
N LEU A 148 9.66 -5.41 -5.90
CA LEU A 148 10.32 -6.47 -5.13
C LEU A 148 9.75 -7.86 -5.44
N CYS A 149 8.43 -8.01 -5.58
CA CYS A 149 7.80 -9.26 -6.01
C CYS A 149 8.31 -9.68 -7.39
N TYR A 150 8.30 -8.75 -8.36
CA TYR A 150 8.80 -9.01 -9.70
C TYR A 150 10.28 -9.46 -9.68
N GLU A 151 11.15 -8.75 -8.99
CA GLU A 151 12.58 -9.08 -8.90
C GLU A 151 12.83 -10.39 -8.14
N TYR A 152 12.11 -10.65 -7.06
CA TYR A 152 12.23 -11.88 -6.32
C TYR A 152 11.96 -13.10 -7.21
N PHE A 153 10.82 -13.11 -7.90
CA PHE A 153 10.48 -14.24 -8.75
C PHE A 153 11.34 -14.35 -10.00
N THR A 154 11.69 -13.24 -10.65
CA THR A 154 12.48 -13.29 -11.89
C THR A 154 13.97 -13.47 -11.65
N LYS A 155 14.56 -12.77 -10.67
CA LYS A 155 16.02 -12.72 -10.47
C LYS A 155 16.52 -13.73 -9.43
N GLU A 156 15.79 -13.89 -8.30
CA GLU A 156 16.23 -14.76 -7.21
C GLU A 156 15.75 -16.21 -7.45
N ILE A 157 14.49 -16.38 -7.88
CA ILE A 157 13.89 -17.71 -8.09
C ILE A 157 14.09 -18.21 -9.52
N GLY A 158 14.18 -17.29 -10.50
CA GLY A 158 14.38 -17.64 -11.93
C GLY A 158 13.08 -18.01 -12.65
N LEU A 159 11.92 -17.60 -12.15
CA LEU A 159 10.62 -17.77 -12.78
C LEU A 159 10.32 -16.56 -13.66
N VAL A 160 10.55 -16.65 -14.95
CA VAL A 160 10.36 -15.54 -15.91
C VAL A 160 9.06 -15.68 -16.70
N SER A 161 8.67 -16.91 -16.98
CA SER A 161 7.49 -17.18 -17.83
C SER A 161 6.21 -16.59 -17.25
N GLY A 162 5.54 -15.75 -18.04
CA GLY A 162 4.32 -15.02 -17.66
C GLY A 162 4.58 -13.67 -17.00
N LEU A 163 5.82 -13.32 -16.70
CA LEU A 163 6.18 -12.05 -16.05
C LEU A 163 6.82 -11.02 -17.00
N GLU A 164 7.10 -11.38 -18.25
CA GLU A 164 7.87 -10.58 -19.20
C GLU A 164 7.28 -9.18 -19.47
N ASN A 165 5.95 -9.06 -19.38
CA ASN A 165 5.23 -7.80 -19.63
C ASN A 165 4.94 -7.00 -18.36
N LEU A 166 5.28 -7.51 -17.17
CA LEU A 166 4.91 -6.88 -15.91
C LEU A 166 5.95 -5.88 -15.39
N GLU A 167 7.18 -5.93 -15.89
CA GLU A 167 8.27 -5.05 -15.41
C GLU A 167 7.86 -3.58 -15.46
N TRP A 168 7.30 -3.14 -16.60
CA TRP A 168 6.89 -1.75 -16.78
C TRP A 168 5.77 -1.33 -15.83
N LEU A 169 4.79 -2.19 -15.59
CA LEU A 169 3.74 -1.95 -14.61
C LEU A 169 4.31 -1.79 -13.19
N CYS A 170 5.25 -2.66 -12.80
CA CYS A 170 5.94 -2.58 -11.51
C CYS A 170 6.81 -1.31 -11.39
N GLU A 171 7.47 -0.88 -12.47
CA GLU A 171 8.25 0.38 -12.48
C GLU A 171 7.35 1.60 -12.30
N VAL A 172 6.17 1.63 -12.92
CA VAL A 172 5.20 2.72 -12.78
C VAL A 172 4.62 2.76 -11.36
N ALA A 173 4.28 1.59 -10.78
CA ALA A 173 3.85 1.51 -9.38
C ALA A 173 4.95 2.01 -8.43
N ASN A 174 6.20 1.59 -8.65
CA ASN A 174 7.36 2.03 -7.87
C ASN A 174 7.62 3.54 -7.95
N ASP A 175 7.38 4.15 -9.12
CA ASP A 175 7.52 5.60 -9.29
C ASP A 175 6.49 6.37 -8.46
N HIS A 176 5.26 5.86 -8.40
CA HIS A 176 4.19 6.44 -7.58
C HIS A 176 4.46 6.25 -6.09
N ASP A 177 4.69 5.02 -5.65
CA ASP A 177 4.78 4.65 -4.24
C ASP A 177 5.96 5.35 -3.53
N LEU A 178 7.14 5.36 -4.16
CA LEU A 178 8.32 6.03 -3.62
C LEU A 178 8.40 7.53 -3.95
N TRP A 179 7.37 8.12 -4.54
CA TRP A 179 7.32 9.54 -4.92
C TRP A 179 8.51 9.97 -5.80
N LEU A 180 9.00 9.08 -6.68
CA LEU A 180 10.16 9.36 -7.53
C LEU A 180 9.85 10.39 -8.62
N ARG A 181 8.62 10.41 -9.09
CA ARG A 181 8.06 11.35 -10.07
C ARG A 181 8.82 11.44 -11.39
N LYS A 182 9.37 10.31 -11.82
CA LYS A 182 10.13 10.17 -13.08
C LYS A 182 9.26 9.77 -14.26
N ILE A 183 8.12 9.17 -13.99
CA ILE A 183 7.18 8.59 -14.99
C ILE A 183 5.84 9.34 -14.95
N LEU A 184 5.86 10.63 -14.62
CA LEU A 184 4.65 11.48 -14.62
C LEU A 184 4.22 11.84 -16.05
N PRO A 185 2.88 12.00 -16.28
CA PRO A 185 1.78 11.83 -15.28
C PRO A 185 1.38 10.38 -15.05
N LEU A 186 1.89 9.42 -15.81
CA LEU A 186 1.41 8.05 -15.89
C LEU A 186 1.31 7.33 -14.51
N SER A 187 2.28 7.55 -13.62
CA SER A 187 2.27 6.91 -12.30
C SER A 187 1.12 7.42 -11.41
N ASP A 188 0.82 8.72 -11.46
CA ASP A 188 -0.31 9.31 -10.76
C ASP A 188 -1.65 8.86 -11.39
N ASP A 189 -1.71 8.82 -12.73
CA ASP A 189 -2.90 8.39 -13.48
C ASP A 189 -3.24 6.93 -13.17
N LEU A 190 -2.24 6.06 -13.09
CA LEU A 190 -2.44 4.65 -12.75
C LEU A 190 -2.99 4.48 -11.34
N ASN A 191 -2.54 5.29 -10.39
CA ASN A 191 -3.08 5.29 -9.03
C ASN A 191 -4.54 5.76 -9.00
N THR A 192 -4.90 6.80 -9.77
CA THR A 192 -6.28 7.24 -9.91
C THR A 192 -7.15 6.11 -10.49
N ILE A 193 -6.68 5.45 -11.55
CA ILE A 193 -7.36 4.30 -12.18
C ILE A 193 -7.56 3.16 -11.17
N PHE A 194 -6.58 2.90 -10.30
CA PHE A 194 -6.72 1.88 -9.25
C PHE A 194 -7.89 2.20 -8.30
N TYR A 195 -8.01 3.44 -7.83
CA TYR A 195 -9.11 3.82 -6.94
C TYR A 195 -10.47 3.83 -7.64
N GLU A 196 -10.53 4.20 -8.91
CA GLU A 196 -11.77 4.20 -9.70
C GLU A 196 -12.26 2.78 -10.03
N TYR A 197 -11.37 1.86 -10.37
CA TYR A 197 -11.73 0.48 -10.66
C TYR A 197 -11.91 -0.37 -9.40
N GLY A 198 -11.22 -0.05 -8.33
CA GLY A 198 -11.07 -0.91 -7.17
C GLY A 198 -10.15 -2.11 -7.46
N PHE A 199 -9.77 -2.83 -6.40
CA PHE A 199 -8.74 -3.85 -6.41
C PHE A 199 -8.97 -4.94 -7.46
N ASP A 200 -10.13 -5.59 -7.45
CA ASP A 200 -10.39 -6.76 -8.31
C ASP A 200 -10.44 -6.38 -9.80
N THR A 201 -11.13 -5.29 -10.14
CA THR A 201 -11.24 -4.82 -11.53
C THR A 201 -9.89 -4.34 -12.05
N PHE A 202 -9.12 -3.64 -11.22
CA PHE A 202 -7.77 -3.21 -11.58
C PHE A 202 -6.88 -4.40 -11.90
N MET A 203 -6.86 -5.41 -11.05
CA MET A 203 -6.11 -6.64 -11.30
C MET A 203 -6.51 -7.30 -12.61
N GLU A 204 -7.82 -7.43 -12.87
CA GLU A 204 -8.32 -8.03 -14.11
C GLU A 204 -7.83 -7.26 -15.36
N LYS A 205 -7.96 -5.94 -15.35
CA LYS A 205 -7.59 -5.06 -16.47
C LYS A 205 -6.08 -5.06 -16.75
N PHE A 206 -5.26 -5.15 -15.73
CA PHE A 206 -3.79 -5.05 -15.86
C PHE A 206 -3.06 -6.40 -15.66
N MET A 207 -3.78 -7.51 -15.68
CA MET A 207 -3.20 -8.86 -15.50
C MET A 207 -2.08 -9.18 -16.50
N ASN A 208 -2.14 -8.61 -17.70
CA ASN A 208 -1.14 -8.79 -18.75
C ASN A 208 -0.10 -7.65 -18.81
N GLY A 209 -0.05 -6.81 -17.79
CA GLY A 209 0.86 -5.66 -17.72
C GLY A 209 0.26 -4.38 -18.29
N LEU A 210 1.09 -3.35 -18.30
CA LEU A 210 0.80 -2.01 -18.84
C LEU A 210 1.55 -1.84 -20.16
N PRO A 211 0.87 -1.56 -21.29
CA PRO A 211 1.54 -1.30 -22.57
C PRO A 211 2.45 -0.08 -22.48
N ARG A 212 3.62 -0.16 -23.13
CA ARG A 212 4.58 0.97 -23.17
C ARG A 212 4.06 2.18 -23.95
N GLU A 213 3.14 1.97 -24.88
CA GLU A 213 2.41 3.01 -25.62
C GLU A 213 1.43 3.80 -24.73
N GLY A 214 1.18 3.33 -23.51
CA GLY A 214 0.38 4.01 -22.51
C GLY A 214 -0.98 3.38 -22.25
N LEU A 215 -1.88 4.17 -21.66
CA LEU A 215 -3.20 3.75 -21.22
C LEU A 215 -4.16 3.51 -22.39
N SER A 216 -5.10 2.58 -22.20
CA SER A 216 -6.20 2.34 -23.14
C SER A 216 -7.13 3.56 -23.25
N GLU A 217 -7.92 3.64 -24.33
CA GLU A 217 -8.89 4.73 -24.48
C GLU A 217 -9.96 4.71 -23.36
N GLU A 218 -10.36 3.51 -22.89
CA GLU A 218 -11.26 3.36 -21.74
C GLU A 218 -10.65 3.98 -20.46
N ALA A 219 -9.36 3.71 -20.18
CA ALA A 219 -8.68 4.27 -19.02
C ALA A 219 -8.51 5.80 -19.13
N LYS A 220 -8.28 6.33 -20.34
CA LYS A 220 -8.20 7.78 -20.57
C LYS A 220 -9.57 8.45 -20.39
N GLU A 221 -10.65 7.82 -20.85
CA GLU A 221 -12.00 8.33 -20.62
C GLU A 221 -12.38 8.34 -19.13
N LEU A 222 -11.99 7.29 -18.39
CA LEU A 222 -12.18 7.22 -16.94
C LEU A 222 -11.44 8.36 -16.25
N LEU A 223 -10.20 8.63 -16.59
CA LEU A 223 -9.43 9.75 -16.05
C LEU A 223 -10.07 11.10 -16.37
N ALA A 224 -10.54 11.30 -17.60
CA ALA A 224 -11.21 12.53 -17.99
C ALA A 224 -12.51 12.77 -17.19
N ASN A 225 -13.28 11.70 -16.92
CA ASN A 225 -14.46 11.76 -16.08
C ASN A 225 -14.10 12.07 -14.62
N HIS A 226 -13.09 11.41 -14.07
CA HIS A 226 -12.56 11.70 -12.73
C HIS A 226 -12.15 13.17 -12.60
N GLU A 227 -11.35 13.69 -13.54
CA GLU A 227 -10.93 15.09 -13.56
C GLU A 227 -12.13 16.05 -13.58
N TYR A 228 -13.16 15.74 -14.38
CA TYR A 228 -14.39 16.51 -14.42
C TYR A 228 -15.14 16.48 -13.08
N GLU A 229 -15.27 15.32 -12.46
CA GLU A 229 -15.91 15.18 -11.15
C GLU A 229 -15.16 15.97 -10.05
N VAL A 230 -13.83 15.90 -10.03
CA VAL A 230 -12.99 16.67 -9.11
C VAL A 230 -13.21 18.17 -9.31
N ASP A 231 -13.25 18.65 -10.57
CA ASP A 231 -13.52 20.07 -10.87
C ASP A 231 -14.88 20.53 -10.37
N GLN A 232 -15.93 19.74 -10.60
CA GLN A 232 -17.27 20.04 -10.12
C GLN A 232 -17.34 20.03 -8.59
N TYR A 233 -16.66 19.08 -7.95
CA TYR A 233 -16.61 18.98 -6.51
C TYR A 233 -15.93 20.21 -5.89
N ILE A 234 -14.74 20.58 -6.39
CA ILE A 234 -13.99 21.76 -5.92
C ILE A 234 -14.81 23.04 -6.10
N ALA A 235 -15.48 23.20 -7.24
CA ALA A 235 -16.33 24.36 -7.50
C ALA A 235 -17.53 24.48 -6.53
N GLY A 236 -18.01 23.36 -5.98
CA GLY A 236 -19.07 23.29 -4.99
C GLY A 236 -18.63 23.47 -3.54
N CYS A 237 -17.32 23.38 -3.25
CA CYS A 237 -16.80 23.46 -1.90
C CYS A 237 -16.77 24.89 -1.36
N VAL A 238 -16.93 25.03 -0.04
CA VAL A 238 -16.66 26.30 0.66
C VAL A 238 -15.16 26.56 0.65
N GLN A 239 -14.77 27.73 0.17
CA GLN A 239 -13.36 28.10 0.03
C GLN A 239 -13.14 29.52 0.54
N LYS A 240 -11.96 29.78 1.11
CA LYS A 240 -11.53 31.14 1.51
C LYS A 240 -10.01 31.26 1.45
N ASP A 241 -9.55 32.45 1.09
CA ASP A 241 -8.13 32.77 1.19
C ASP A 241 -7.75 32.98 2.66
N LEU A 242 -6.54 32.54 2.99
CA LEU A 242 -5.94 32.72 4.30
C LEU A 242 -4.73 33.66 4.20
N PRO A 243 -4.28 34.29 5.32
CA PRO A 243 -3.03 35.05 5.35
C PRO A 243 -1.84 34.25 4.80
N HIS A 244 -0.77 34.97 4.44
CA HIS A 244 0.49 34.38 3.97
C HIS A 244 0.34 33.48 2.73
N ASN A 245 -0.46 33.94 1.76
CA ASN A 245 -0.76 33.18 0.55
C ASN A 245 -1.28 31.77 0.83
N GLY A 246 -2.12 31.63 1.86
CA GLY A 246 -2.77 30.38 2.23
C GLY A 246 -4.15 30.23 1.61
N HIS A 247 -4.65 29.00 1.61
CA HIS A 247 -5.99 28.70 1.15
C HIS A 247 -6.66 27.65 2.04
N TYR A 248 -7.97 27.80 2.23
CA TYR A 248 -8.83 26.89 2.98
C TYR A 248 -9.92 26.36 2.07
N ILE A 249 -10.18 25.06 2.18
CA ILE A 249 -11.29 24.39 1.49
C ILE A 249 -11.96 23.35 2.41
N GLU A 250 -13.30 23.35 2.44
CA GLU A 250 -14.08 22.28 3.10
C GLU A 250 -14.27 21.12 2.13
N CYS A 251 -13.72 19.95 2.47
CA CYS A 251 -13.78 18.78 1.59
C CYS A 251 -13.67 17.48 2.37
N ASP A 252 -14.53 16.54 2.02
CA ASP A 252 -14.53 15.16 2.56
C ASP A 252 -14.01 14.14 1.51
N LYS A 253 -13.90 14.56 0.24
CA LYS A 253 -13.45 13.73 -0.89
C LYS A 253 -12.32 14.40 -1.67
N PHE A 254 -11.62 13.62 -2.49
CA PHE A 254 -10.62 14.10 -3.43
C PHE A 254 -9.44 14.87 -2.78
N ASN A 255 -9.11 14.54 -1.53
CA ASN A 255 -8.05 15.28 -0.81
C ASN A 255 -6.70 15.27 -1.54
N SER A 256 -6.34 14.16 -2.19
CA SER A 256 -5.09 14.06 -2.97
C SER A 256 -5.14 14.92 -4.23
N ASP A 257 -6.27 14.93 -4.95
CA ASP A 257 -6.47 15.71 -6.16
C ASP A 257 -6.51 17.21 -5.85
N ILE A 258 -7.23 17.60 -4.79
CA ILE A 258 -7.28 18.97 -4.28
C ILE A 258 -5.86 19.44 -3.93
N ASN A 259 -5.11 18.63 -3.20
CA ASN A 259 -3.72 18.92 -2.87
C ASN A 259 -2.86 19.11 -4.13
N LYS A 260 -2.93 18.19 -5.09
CA LYS A 260 -2.20 18.24 -6.36
C LYS A 260 -2.49 19.53 -7.15
N ARG A 261 -3.75 19.97 -7.18
CA ARG A 261 -4.19 21.16 -7.93
C ARG A 261 -3.91 22.47 -7.21
N MET A 262 -4.11 22.53 -5.89
CA MET A 262 -4.07 23.78 -5.12
C MET A 262 -2.69 24.07 -4.53
N THR A 263 -1.94 23.08 -4.08
CA THR A 263 -0.61 23.32 -3.48
C THR A 263 0.36 24.07 -4.41
N PRO A 264 0.35 23.91 -5.75
CA PRO A 264 1.18 24.73 -6.62
C PRO A 264 0.80 26.23 -6.64
N MET A 265 -0.44 26.58 -6.27
CA MET A 265 -0.94 27.96 -6.31
C MET A 265 -0.74 28.70 -4.98
N TYR A 266 -0.69 27.99 -3.87
CA TYR A 266 -0.64 28.53 -2.52
C TYR A 266 0.59 28.08 -1.77
N ASP A 267 1.06 28.89 -0.81
CA ASP A 267 2.20 28.55 0.04
C ASP A 267 1.82 27.52 1.10
N TRP A 268 0.57 27.55 1.53
CA TRP A 268 -0.02 26.54 2.39
C TRP A 268 -1.51 26.34 2.12
N LEU A 269 -1.98 25.12 2.34
CA LEU A 269 -3.35 24.70 2.10
C LEU A 269 -3.90 24.00 3.34
N VAL A 270 -5.14 24.32 3.70
CA VAL A 270 -5.90 23.64 4.76
C VAL A 270 -7.14 23.02 4.15
N MET A 271 -7.22 21.71 4.21
CA MET A 271 -8.39 20.92 3.82
C MET A 271 -9.11 20.50 5.11
N ALA A 272 -10.39 20.81 5.24
CA ALA A 272 -11.21 20.53 6.40
C ALA A 272 -12.34 19.55 6.03
N GLY A 273 -12.41 18.42 6.73
CA GLY A 273 -13.44 17.40 6.50
C GLY A 273 -14.10 16.94 7.80
N THR A 274 -15.33 16.45 7.69
CA THR A 274 -16.13 15.95 8.80
C THR A 274 -16.55 14.49 8.62
N GLU A 275 -16.34 13.91 7.45
CA GLU A 275 -16.66 12.51 7.20
C GLU A 275 -15.71 11.57 7.96
N GLY A 276 -16.30 10.55 8.59
CA GLY A 276 -15.55 9.54 9.35
C GLY A 276 -14.99 10.00 10.69
N VAL A 277 -15.42 11.16 11.21
CA VAL A 277 -15.06 11.66 12.54
C VAL A 277 -16.27 11.78 13.46
N ASP A 278 -16.04 11.89 14.77
CA ASP A 278 -17.12 12.05 15.74
C ASP A 278 -17.91 13.35 15.49
N PRO A 279 -19.23 13.36 15.78
CA PRO A 279 -20.05 14.56 15.66
C PRO A 279 -19.46 15.76 16.43
N GLY A 280 -19.37 16.91 15.78
CA GLY A 280 -18.76 18.12 16.34
C GLY A 280 -17.25 18.19 16.25
N MET A 281 -16.60 17.24 15.57
CA MET A 281 -15.18 17.25 15.26
C MET A 281 -14.93 17.58 13.80
N THR A 282 -13.77 18.16 13.50
CA THR A 282 -13.27 18.44 12.15
C THR A 282 -11.85 17.90 12.02
N LYS A 283 -11.62 17.14 10.98
CA LYS A 283 -10.28 16.71 10.56
C LYS A 283 -9.67 17.79 9.68
N LEU A 284 -8.55 18.34 10.10
CA LEU A 284 -7.77 19.28 9.32
C LEU A 284 -6.57 18.56 8.70
N SER A 285 -6.37 18.76 7.40
CA SER A 285 -5.21 18.31 6.66
C SER A 285 -4.47 19.50 6.10
N PHE A 286 -3.24 19.70 6.56
CA PHE A 286 -2.38 20.80 6.17
C PHE A 286 -1.39 20.35 5.11
N ARG A 287 -1.13 21.21 4.11
CA ARG A 287 -0.12 21.00 3.06
C ARG A 287 0.68 22.26 2.84
N THR A 288 1.94 22.13 2.42
CA THR A 288 2.78 23.23 2.01
C THR A 288 3.75 22.81 0.92
N ARG A 289 4.10 23.74 0.03
CA ARG A 289 5.21 23.62 -0.93
C ARG A 289 6.51 24.22 -0.42
N ARG A 290 6.49 24.89 0.72
CA ARG A 290 7.65 25.58 1.29
C ARG A 290 8.52 24.61 2.06
N ASN A 291 9.83 24.65 1.79
CA ASN A 291 10.82 23.81 2.45
C ASN A 291 11.41 24.43 3.73
N ASP A 292 11.09 25.70 3.98
CA ASP A 292 11.58 26.46 5.15
C ASP A 292 10.64 26.38 6.36
N ILE A 293 9.49 25.72 6.23
CA ILE A 293 8.54 25.48 7.31
C ILE A 293 8.33 23.98 7.56
N ASN A 294 7.94 23.64 8.80
CA ASN A 294 7.67 22.27 9.19
C ASN A 294 6.32 22.18 9.89
N ILE A 295 5.25 21.91 9.13
CA ILE A 295 3.88 21.82 9.64
C ILE A 295 3.78 20.69 10.68
N GLY A 296 4.38 19.52 10.40
CA GLY A 296 4.31 18.37 11.30
C GLY A 296 4.88 18.66 12.69
N ALA A 297 6.03 19.35 12.76
CA ALA A 297 6.62 19.76 14.02
C ALA A 297 5.74 20.80 14.75
N THR A 298 5.23 21.81 14.03
CA THR A 298 4.35 22.85 14.60
C THR A 298 3.07 22.24 15.20
N LEU A 299 2.40 21.33 14.50
CA LEU A 299 1.21 20.65 15.04
C LEU A 299 1.53 19.81 16.27
N LYS A 300 2.69 19.15 16.29
CA LYS A 300 3.15 18.35 17.43
C LYS A 300 3.45 19.23 18.65
N GLU A 301 4.07 20.40 18.47
CA GLU A 301 4.35 21.38 19.52
C GLU A 301 3.07 21.95 20.16
N LEU A 302 1.97 22.08 19.39
CA LEU A 302 0.68 22.50 19.89
C LEU A 302 0.02 21.48 20.85
N GLY A 303 0.56 20.25 20.95
CA GLY A 303 0.23 19.28 22.00
C GLY A 303 -1.19 18.69 21.96
N ARG A 304 -1.89 18.80 20.82
CA ARG A 304 -3.27 18.34 20.64
C ARG A 304 -3.37 16.99 19.92
N GLY A 305 -2.28 16.23 19.84
CA GLY A 305 -2.24 14.90 19.18
C GLY A 305 -2.09 14.96 17.65
N GLY A 306 -1.87 16.14 17.08
CA GLY A 306 -1.57 16.31 15.67
C GLY A 306 -0.10 16.06 15.34
N GLY A 307 0.19 15.92 14.04
CA GLY A 307 1.54 15.73 13.53
C GLY A 307 1.56 15.23 12.10
N GLY A 308 2.75 14.88 11.62
CA GLY A 308 2.97 14.38 10.28
C GLY A 308 4.36 14.76 9.76
N HIS A 309 4.47 14.79 8.43
CA HIS A 309 5.67 15.21 7.73
C HIS A 309 5.80 16.76 7.70
N PRO A 310 7.01 17.30 7.41
CA PRO A 310 7.19 18.74 7.28
C PRO A 310 6.21 19.42 6.30
N ALA A 311 5.95 18.81 5.16
CA ALA A 311 5.09 19.35 4.11
C ALA A 311 3.62 18.90 4.18
N ALA A 312 3.28 17.91 5.04
CA ALA A 312 1.95 17.31 5.10
C ALA A 312 1.65 16.79 6.50
N ALA A 313 0.67 17.36 7.18
CA ALA A 313 0.31 16.96 8.53
C ALA A 313 -1.19 17.09 8.77
N GLY A 314 -1.68 16.44 9.84
CA GLY A 314 -3.08 16.42 10.18
C GLY A 314 -3.36 16.66 11.66
N GLN A 315 -4.58 17.16 11.93
CA GLN A 315 -5.10 17.41 13.27
C GLN A 315 -6.60 17.17 13.32
N LEU A 316 -7.06 16.52 14.36
CA LEU A 316 -8.49 16.42 14.71
C LEU A 316 -8.80 17.45 15.82
N ILE A 317 -9.83 18.27 15.60
CA ILE A 317 -10.19 19.36 16.54
C ILE A 317 -11.71 19.48 16.68
N PRO A 318 -12.23 20.07 17.78
CA PRO A 318 -13.61 20.50 17.84
C PRO A 318 -13.93 21.50 16.71
N THR A 319 -15.07 21.32 16.05
CA THR A 319 -15.46 22.16 14.90
C THR A 319 -15.57 23.64 15.28
N GLU A 320 -15.97 23.94 16.50
CA GLU A 320 -16.09 25.30 17.03
C GLU A 320 -14.75 26.00 17.21
N GLU A 321 -13.65 25.27 17.37
CA GLU A 321 -12.28 25.81 17.51
C GLU A 321 -11.55 25.94 16.16
N ARG A 322 -12.14 25.48 15.08
CA ARG A 322 -11.49 25.32 13.76
C ARG A 322 -10.80 26.60 13.28
N ASP A 323 -11.54 27.68 13.19
CA ASP A 323 -11.05 28.93 12.57
C ASP A 323 -9.95 29.56 13.42
N GLU A 324 -10.06 29.56 14.75
CA GLU A 324 -9.03 30.02 15.68
C GLU A 324 -7.76 29.15 15.59
N PHE A 325 -7.94 27.83 15.48
CA PHE A 325 -6.81 26.91 15.35
C PHE A 325 -6.04 27.13 14.04
N ILE A 326 -6.76 27.28 12.91
CA ILE A 326 -6.13 27.55 11.60
C ILE A 326 -5.34 28.88 11.65
N GLN A 327 -5.90 29.91 12.25
CA GLN A 327 -5.21 31.19 12.44
C GLN A 327 -3.93 31.00 13.26
N THR A 328 -4.02 30.31 14.41
CA THR A 328 -2.86 30.05 15.29
C THR A 328 -1.74 29.30 14.54
N VAL A 329 -2.10 28.28 13.76
CA VAL A 329 -1.11 27.54 12.96
C VAL A 329 -0.46 28.46 11.92
N GLY A 330 -1.24 29.29 11.22
CA GLY A 330 -0.71 30.26 10.24
C GLY A 330 0.28 31.22 10.87
N ASP A 331 -0.08 31.84 11.99
CA ASP A 331 0.78 32.79 12.71
C ASP A 331 2.10 32.13 13.15
N LEU A 332 2.04 30.90 13.70
CA LEU A 332 3.22 30.16 14.14
C LEU A 332 4.15 29.76 12.98
N LEU A 333 3.60 29.48 11.81
CA LEU A 333 4.39 29.07 10.64
C LEU A 333 5.05 30.23 9.91
N PHE A 334 4.43 31.43 9.93
CA PHE A 334 4.81 32.54 9.03
C PHE A 334 5.22 33.85 9.74
N GLU A 335 5.03 33.97 11.06
CA GLU A 335 5.46 35.16 11.81
C GLU A 335 6.85 35.05 12.45
N LYS A 336 7.64 34.00 12.09
CA LYS A 336 9.01 33.79 12.60
C LYS A 336 10.05 34.49 11.76
#